data_f22106b2ac958747e4cce1a3bb707c46
#
_entry.id   f22106b2ac958747e4cce1a3bb707c46
#
_cell.length_a   1.000
_cell.length_b   1.000
_cell.length_c   1.000
_cell.angle_alpha   90.00
_cell.angle_beta   90.00
_cell.angle_gamma   90.00
#
_symmetry.space_group_name_H-M   'P 1'
#
loop_
_entity.id
_entity.type
_entity.pdbx_description
1 polymer ?
#
loop_
_entity_poly.entity_id
_entity_poly.type
_entity_poly.pdbx_seq_one_letter_code
_entity_poly.pdbx_strand_id
1 'polypeptide(L)'
;MTSLMFKEACSSSEVVAAQLKAEGARYAELGAALRAKPPQTVLTIARGSSDHAAAYVAYLIMARLGRIVASLPMSLVTLLNAPLHADNALAIAISQSGQSPDVIEPIRYFRKGGATTVAMVNDATSPLAQSAQWCMPLHAGAELSVAATKSYIASLAAGAQLAGHWENDANFLAALADLPEALAAATELDWSEAIDVLTPANNIMVVGRGISYPVALEAALKLKETSVIQAEAFSGAEIKHGPMALIDNGYPLMIFATRGPSQAGLIHLAEEMRGRGARVLLAAPADVAERNLTIPVAGTPDLDPIVAIQAFYMMAAKLSLARGLNPDKPRHLSKVTKTN
;
A
#
# COMPACT_ATOMS: atom_id res chain seq x y z
N MET A 1 -25.02 10.44 4.06
CA MET A 1 -24.36 11.05 2.86
C MET A 1 -23.11 10.24 2.54
N THR A 2 -22.81 10.00 1.29
CA THR A 2 -21.63 9.25 0.86
C THR A 2 -20.45 10.23 0.74
N SER A 3 -19.31 9.99 1.42
CA SER A 3 -18.12 10.83 1.36
C SER A 3 -17.41 10.74 -0.01
N LEU A 4 -16.53 11.73 -0.30
CA LEU A 4 -15.66 11.67 -1.48
C LEU A 4 -14.69 10.48 -1.38
N MET A 5 -14.09 10.26 -0.20
CA MET A 5 -13.21 9.11 0.08
C MET A 5 -13.87 7.79 -0.33
N PHE A 6 -15.15 7.60 0.04
CA PHE A 6 -15.89 6.39 -0.33
C PHE A 6 -16.06 6.27 -1.85
N LYS A 7 -16.48 7.34 -2.52
CA LYS A 7 -16.67 7.36 -3.98
C LYS A 7 -15.36 7.13 -4.73
N GLU A 8 -14.28 7.73 -4.27
CA GLU A 8 -12.94 7.57 -4.84
C GLU A 8 -12.44 6.13 -4.64
N ALA A 9 -12.65 5.53 -3.46
CA ALA A 9 -12.34 4.13 -3.23
C ALA A 9 -13.16 3.20 -4.17
N CYS A 10 -14.46 3.45 -4.37
CA CYS A 10 -15.29 2.68 -5.31
C CYS A 10 -14.74 2.71 -6.75
N SER A 11 -14.09 3.80 -7.17
CA SER A 11 -13.56 3.93 -8.54
C SER A 11 -12.22 3.21 -8.77
N SER A 12 -11.65 2.54 -7.77
CA SER A 12 -10.33 1.90 -7.88
C SER A 12 -10.29 0.81 -8.95
N SER A 13 -11.36 0.05 -9.12
CA SER A 13 -11.48 -0.98 -10.17
C SER A 13 -11.30 -0.38 -11.57
N GLU A 14 -12.03 0.69 -11.88
CA GLU A 14 -11.95 1.39 -13.17
C GLU A 14 -10.58 2.03 -13.39
N VAL A 15 -10.01 2.62 -12.34
CA VAL A 15 -8.68 3.23 -12.35
C VAL A 15 -7.61 2.18 -12.69
N VAL A 16 -7.62 1.03 -12.03
CA VAL A 16 -6.65 -0.04 -12.27
C VAL A 16 -6.83 -0.62 -13.69
N ALA A 17 -8.07 -0.84 -14.14
CA ALA A 17 -8.32 -1.31 -15.49
C ALA A 17 -7.75 -0.36 -16.56
N ALA A 18 -7.97 0.95 -16.39
CA ALA A 18 -7.43 1.98 -17.28
C ALA A 18 -5.89 2.02 -17.26
N GLN A 19 -5.28 1.95 -16.07
CA GLN A 19 -3.83 1.93 -15.89
C GLN A 19 -3.18 0.72 -16.56
N LEU A 20 -3.69 -0.49 -16.31
CA LEU A 20 -3.18 -1.73 -16.87
C LEU A 20 -3.19 -1.67 -18.41
N LYS A 21 -4.28 -1.17 -18.97
CA LYS A 21 -4.44 -1.03 -20.43
C LYS A 21 -3.48 0.04 -21.01
N ALA A 22 -3.34 1.18 -20.34
CA ALA A 22 -2.57 2.30 -20.87
C ALA A 22 -1.05 2.06 -20.78
N GLU A 23 -0.57 1.44 -19.71
CA GLU A 23 0.86 1.42 -19.37
C GLU A 23 1.55 0.07 -19.62
N GLY A 24 0.82 -0.99 -19.98
CA GLY A 24 1.38 -2.34 -20.14
C GLY A 24 2.60 -2.39 -21.06
N ALA A 25 2.57 -1.71 -22.21
CA ALA A 25 3.70 -1.66 -23.14
C ALA A 25 4.94 -0.98 -22.53
N ARG A 26 4.73 0.12 -21.77
CA ARG A 26 5.81 0.86 -21.12
C ARG A 26 6.45 0.05 -19.99
N TYR A 27 5.65 -0.70 -19.22
CA TYR A 27 6.18 -1.63 -18.22
C TYR A 27 6.94 -2.81 -18.85
N ALA A 28 6.50 -3.29 -20.03
CA ALA A 28 7.21 -4.33 -20.77
C ALA A 28 8.58 -3.84 -21.23
N GLU A 29 8.68 -2.61 -21.76
CA GLU A 29 9.94 -1.96 -22.15
C GLU A 29 10.87 -1.79 -20.95
N LEU A 30 10.36 -1.26 -19.81
CA LEU A 30 11.15 -1.10 -18.59
C LEU A 30 11.62 -2.46 -18.07
N GLY A 31 10.75 -3.47 -18.03
CA GLY A 31 11.11 -4.82 -17.60
C GLY A 31 12.20 -5.44 -18.46
N ALA A 32 12.13 -5.27 -19.79
CA ALA A 32 13.17 -5.71 -20.72
C ALA A 32 14.50 -5.00 -20.47
N ALA A 33 14.48 -3.67 -20.26
CA ALA A 33 15.68 -2.90 -19.94
C ALA A 33 16.34 -3.36 -18.63
N LEU A 34 15.52 -3.62 -17.58
CA LEU A 34 16.02 -4.09 -16.28
C LEU A 34 16.56 -5.54 -16.35
N ARG A 35 16.03 -6.39 -17.22
CA ARG A 35 16.60 -7.73 -17.47
C ARG A 35 17.91 -7.65 -18.24
N ALA A 36 18.00 -6.77 -19.22
CA ALA A 36 19.22 -6.58 -20.01
C ALA A 36 20.38 -5.99 -19.20
N LYS A 37 20.08 -5.09 -18.26
CA LYS A 37 21.05 -4.50 -17.34
C LYS A 37 20.50 -4.54 -15.91
N PRO A 38 20.64 -5.68 -15.21
CA PRO A 38 20.08 -5.83 -13.87
C PRO A 38 20.75 -4.87 -12.88
N PRO A 39 19.97 -4.09 -12.11
CA PRO A 39 20.52 -3.21 -11.10
C PRO A 39 21.15 -4.01 -9.95
N GLN A 40 22.23 -3.51 -9.39
CA GLN A 40 22.87 -4.10 -8.20
C GLN A 40 22.12 -3.72 -6.92
N THR A 41 21.59 -2.50 -6.88
CA THR A 41 20.86 -1.95 -5.73
C THR A 41 19.51 -1.44 -6.21
N VAL A 42 18.46 -1.75 -5.46
CA VAL A 42 17.12 -1.19 -5.67
C VAL A 42 16.74 -0.35 -4.48
N LEU A 43 16.32 0.89 -4.74
CA LEU A 43 15.91 1.84 -3.71
C LEU A 43 14.46 2.26 -3.95
N THR A 44 13.70 2.42 -2.87
CA THR A 44 12.38 3.05 -2.89
C THR A 44 12.43 4.42 -2.21
N ILE A 45 11.67 5.38 -2.75
CA ILE A 45 11.65 6.78 -2.31
C ILE A 45 10.20 7.23 -2.26
N ALA A 46 9.65 7.38 -1.06
CA ALA A 46 8.25 7.75 -0.88
C ALA A 46 7.96 8.29 0.52
N ARG A 47 6.74 8.81 0.77
CA ARG A 47 6.22 9.24 2.07
C ARG A 47 4.77 8.77 2.26
N GLY A 48 4.38 8.58 3.50
CA GLY A 48 2.99 8.26 3.89
C GLY A 48 2.44 7.03 3.17
N SER A 49 1.23 7.11 2.62
CA SER A 49 0.62 6.00 1.87
C SER A 49 1.50 5.53 0.71
N SER A 50 2.19 6.45 0.03
CA SER A 50 3.11 6.07 -1.06
C SER A 50 4.30 5.25 -0.56
N ASP A 51 4.77 5.46 0.68
CA ASP A 51 5.84 4.65 1.28
C ASP A 51 5.34 3.23 1.63
N HIS A 52 4.08 3.12 2.09
CA HIS A 52 3.46 1.80 2.27
C HIS A 52 3.28 1.06 0.93
N ALA A 53 2.95 1.78 -0.15
CA ALA A 53 2.94 1.18 -1.49
C ALA A 53 4.36 0.76 -1.92
N ALA A 54 5.36 1.58 -1.65
CA ALA A 54 6.76 1.26 -1.92
C ALA A 54 7.25 0.03 -1.14
N ALA A 55 6.78 -0.15 0.10
CA ALA A 55 7.05 -1.37 0.87
C ALA A 55 6.44 -2.61 0.22
N TYR A 56 5.21 -2.53 -0.33
CA TYR A 56 4.62 -3.63 -1.09
C TYR A 56 5.42 -3.95 -2.36
N VAL A 57 5.83 -2.92 -3.11
CA VAL A 57 6.69 -3.08 -4.30
C VAL A 57 8.01 -3.75 -3.93
N ALA A 58 8.60 -3.38 -2.78
CA ALA A 58 9.81 -3.99 -2.27
C ALA A 58 9.61 -5.48 -1.97
N TYR A 59 8.51 -5.86 -1.33
CA TYR A 59 8.18 -7.27 -1.10
C TYR A 59 8.07 -8.07 -2.41
N LEU A 60 7.38 -7.54 -3.42
CA LEU A 60 7.26 -8.19 -4.73
C LEU A 60 8.63 -8.37 -5.40
N ILE A 61 9.45 -7.32 -5.44
CA ILE A 61 10.77 -7.38 -6.06
C ILE A 61 11.68 -8.37 -5.33
N MET A 62 11.69 -8.36 -3.99
CA MET A 62 12.51 -9.27 -3.21
C MET A 62 12.05 -10.72 -3.33
N ALA A 63 10.75 -10.97 -3.24
CA ALA A 63 10.20 -12.34 -3.25
C ALA A 63 10.26 -12.99 -4.64
N ARG A 64 9.96 -12.22 -5.71
CA ARG A 64 9.84 -12.77 -7.06
C ARG A 64 11.15 -12.68 -7.87
N LEU A 65 11.93 -11.62 -7.65
CA LEU A 65 13.13 -11.35 -8.44
C LEU A 65 14.45 -11.59 -7.67
N GLY A 66 14.36 -11.88 -6.36
CA GLY A 66 15.53 -12.08 -5.50
C GLY A 66 16.44 -10.85 -5.37
N ARG A 67 15.91 -9.64 -5.62
CA ARG A 67 16.66 -8.38 -5.57
C ARG A 67 16.42 -7.66 -4.25
N ILE A 68 17.49 -7.39 -3.51
CA ILE A 68 17.39 -6.64 -2.25
C ILE A 68 16.94 -5.21 -2.55
N VAL A 69 15.92 -4.76 -1.80
CA VAL A 69 15.36 -3.41 -1.89
C VAL A 69 15.52 -2.71 -0.55
N ALA A 70 15.99 -1.47 -0.56
CA ALA A 70 16.08 -0.62 0.61
C ALA A 70 15.18 0.62 0.45
N SER A 71 14.42 0.98 1.49
CA SER A 71 13.78 2.29 1.57
C SER A 71 14.86 3.33 1.89
N LEU A 72 14.97 4.37 1.05
CA LEU A 72 15.96 5.42 1.21
C LEU A 72 15.52 6.40 2.31
N PRO A 73 16.30 6.58 3.40
CA PRO A 73 16.11 7.73 4.28
C PRO A 73 16.45 9.02 3.51
N MET A 74 15.44 9.72 3.01
CA MET A 74 15.63 10.84 2.08
C MET A 74 16.47 11.98 2.64
N SER A 75 16.50 12.13 3.98
CA SER A 75 17.35 13.08 4.67
C SER A 75 18.86 12.87 4.43
N LEU A 76 19.28 11.67 4.03
CA LEU A 76 20.66 11.44 3.60
C LEU A 76 21.04 12.32 2.42
N VAL A 77 20.11 12.53 1.48
CA VAL A 77 20.32 13.40 0.32
C VAL A 77 19.96 14.85 0.64
N THR A 78 18.78 15.09 1.22
CA THR A 78 18.21 16.44 1.36
C THR A 78 18.81 17.27 2.48
N LEU A 79 19.33 16.65 3.55
CA LEU A 79 19.90 17.35 4.69
C LEU A 79 21.38 17.05 4.90
N LEU A 80 21.78 15.77 4.80
CA LEU A 80 23.13 15.35 5.14
C LEU A 80 24.10 15.44 3.94
N ASN A 81 23.59 15.63 2.71
CA ASN A 81 24.39 15.63 1.49
C ASN A 81 25.36 14.43 1.41
N ALA A 82 24.90 13.24 1.82
CA ALA A 82 25.70 12.04 1.90
C ALA A 82 26.18 11.61 0.50
N PRO A 83 27.45 11.22 0.31
CA PRO A 83 27.98 10.80 -0.98
C PRO A 83 27.58 9.36 -1.30
N LEU A 84 26.28 9.15 -1.61
CA LEU A 84 25.75 7.83 -1.94
C LEU A 84 26.18 7.38 -3.34
N HIS A 85 26.58 6.12 -3.48
CA HIS A 85 26.87 5.53 -4.78
C HIS A 85 25.57 5.26 -5.52
N ALA A 86 25.44 5.77 -6.73
CA ALA A 86 24.23 5.67 -7.55
C ALA A 86 24.43 4.82 -8.82
N ASP A 87 25.64 4.46 -9.14
CA ASP A 87 25.97 3.67 -10.30
C ASP A 87 25.31 2.29 -10.26
N ASN A 88 24.72 1.88 -11.39
CA ASN A 88 23.99 0.63 -11.52
C ASN A 88 22.89 0.39 -10.45
N ALA A 89 22.31 1.46 -9.90
CA ALA A 89 21.16 1.42 -9.04
C ALA A 89 19.84 1.60 -9.82
N LEU A 90 18.74 1.10 -9.25
CA LEU A 90 17.37 1.43 -9.63
C LEU A 90 16.74 2.22 -8.49
N ALA A 91 16.34 3.45 -8.74
CA ALA A 91 15.62 4.28 -7.78
C ALA A 91 14.15 4.44 -8.21
N ILE A 92 13.22 3.95 -7.40
CA ILE A 92 11.79 3.96 -7.66
C ILE A 92 11.14 4.97 -6.71
N ALA A 93 10.62 6.06 -7.25
CA ALA A 93 9.81 7.00 -6.49
C ALA A 93 8.31 6.73 -6.69
N ILE A 94 7.53 6.80 -5.62
CA ILE A 94 6.08 6.70 -5.66
C ILE A 94 5.49 7.96 -5.04
N SER A 95 4.56 8.63 -5.75
CA SER A 95 3.92 9.85 -5.27
C SER A 95 2.58 10.10 -5.96
N GLN A 96 1.58 10.49 -5.20
CA GLN A 96 0.31 10.92 -5.76
C GLN A 96 0.49 12.26 -6.50
N SER A 97 1.03 13.29 -5.84
CA SER A 97 1.13 14.64 -6.41
C SER A 97 2.39 14.90 -7.24
N GLY A 98 3.49 14.19 -6.95
CA GLY A 98 4.79 14.45 -7.55
C GLY A 98 5.39 15.81 -7.24
N GLN A 99 4.91 16.49 -6.17
CA GLN A 99 5.27 17.88 -5.84
C GLN A 99 6.26 18.00 -4.67
N SER A 100 6.50 16.94 -3.91
CA SER A 100 7.31 16.97 -2.68
C SER A 100 8.81 17.09 -2.98
N PRO A 101 9.49 18.16 -2.54
CA PRO A 101 10.92 18.35 -2.80
C PRO A 101 11.79 17.20 -2.30
N ASP A 102 11.50 16.65 -1.12
CA ASP A 102 12.25 15.53 -0.53
C ASP A 102 12.06 14.19 -1.27
N VAL A 103 11.12 14.08 -2.18
CA VAL A 103 11.02 12.93 -3.11
C VAL A 103 11.72 13.25 -4.44
N ILE A 104 11.64 14.51 -4.89
CA ILE A 104 12.18 14.95 -6.17
C ILE A 104 13.72 14.99 -6.14
N GLU A 105 14.31 15.58 -5.09
CA GLU A 105 15.76 15.76 -5.01
C GLU A 105 16.54 14.42 -4.98
N PRO A 106 16.12 13.37 -4.22
CA PRO A 106 16.77 12.07 -4.34
C PRO A 106 16.71 11.47 -5.74
N ILE A 107 15.59 11.59 -6.45
CA ILE A 107 15.50 11.10 -7.84
C ILE A 107 16.48 11.84 -8.75
N ARG A 108 16.60 13.15 -8.62
CA ARG A 108 17.59 13.95 -9.36
C ARG A 108 19.02 13.53 -9.03
N TYR A 109 19.31 13.33 -7.74
CA TYR A 109 20.61 12.89 -7.26
C TYR A 109 21.01 11.54 -7.90
N PHE A 110 20.15 10.53 -7.78
CA PHE A 110 20.42 9.19 -8.31
C PHE A 110 20.51 9.19 -9.84
N ARG A 111 19.63 9.93 -10.53
CA ARG A 111 19.71 10.08 -12.00
C ARG A 111 21.03 10.70 -12.45
N LYS A 112 21.48 11.77 -11.77
CA LYS A 112 22.77 12.41 -12.05
C LYS A 112 23.94 11.46 -11.82
N GLY A 113 23.83 10.57 -10.84
CA GLY A 113 24.83 9.55 -10.51
C GLY A 113 24.79 8.30 -11.40
N GLY A 114 23.93 8.25 -12.44
CA GLY A 114 23.87 7.15 -13.41
C GLY A 114 22.92 6.01 -13.05
N ALA A 115 22.08 6.16 -12.02
CA ALA A 115 21.03 5.21 -11.72
C ALA A 115 19.90 5.23 -12.76
N THR A 116 19.25 4.09 -12.98
CA THR A 116 17.94 4.04 -13.60
C THR A 116 16.91 4.59 -12.62
N THR A 117 16.11 5.59 -13.04
CA THR A 117 15.13 6.23 -12.16
C THR A 117 13.72 6.06 -12.71
N VAL A 118 12.79 5.67 -11.84
CA VAL A 118 11.39 5.43 -12.14
C VAL A 118 10.53 6.30 -11.23
N ALA A 119 9.56 7.03 -11.78
CA ALA A 119 8.54 7.74 -11.05
C ALA A 119 7.17 7.12 -11.34
N MET A 120 6.58 6.43 -10.36
CA MET A 120 5.17 6.02 -10.36
C MET A 120 4.36 7.19 -9.78
N VAL A 121 3.71 7.97 -10.63
CA VAL A 121 3.12 9.25 -10.21
C VAL A 121 1.78 9.49 -10.88
N ASN A 122 0.82 10.08 -10.15
CA ASN A 122 -0.51 10.33 -10.72
C ASN A 122 -0.53 11.55 -11.65
N ASP A 123 0.26 12.60 -11.33
CA ASP A 123 0.43 13.75 -12.19
C ASP A 123 1.69 13.58 -13.07
N ALA A 124 1.49 13.15 -14.32
CA ALA A 124 2.56 12.95 -15.30
C ALA A 124 3.26 14.27 -15.73
N THR A 125 2.70 15.43 -15.38
CA THR A 125 3.29 16.75 -15.66
C THR A 125 4.09 17.28 -14.47
N SER A 126 4.09 16.57 -13.34
CA SER A 126 4.73 16.99 -12.10
C SER A 126 6.25 17.11 -12.21
N PRO A 127 6.90 17.89 -11.32
CA PRO A 127 8.35 17.97 -11.23
C PRO A 127 9.01 16.59 -11.01
N LEU A 128 8.37 15.67 -10.27
CA LEU A 128 8.89 14.32 -10.08
C LEU A 128 8.89 13.53 -11.39
N ALA A 129 7.79 13.58 -12.16
CA ALA A 129 7.68 12.93 -13.46
C ALA A 129 8.79 13.38 -14.43
N GLN A 130 9.07 14.69 -14.47
CA GLN A 130 10.11 15.29 -15.30
C GLN A 130 11.53 14.96 -14.82
N SER A 131 11.70 14.66 -13.54
CA SER A 131 13.00 14.35 -12.95
C SER A 131 13.45 12.92 -13.15
N ALA A 132 12.53 11.97 -13.35
CA ALA A 132 12.83 10.56 -13.56
C ALA A 132 13.13 10.25 -15.04
N GLN A 133 13.85 9.14 -15.29
CA GLN A 133 14.06 8.61 -16.63
C GLN A 133 12.79 7.94 -17.18
N TRP A 134 12.09 7.22 -16.33
CA TRP A 134 10.84 6.53 -16.64
C TRP A 134 9.71 7.15 -15.81
N CYS A 135 8.74 7.76 -16.48
CA CYS A 135 7.50 8.20 -15.86
C CYS A 135 6.45 7.12 -16.12
N MET A 136 5.87 6.59 -15.03
CA MET A 136 4.84 5.54 -15.03
C MET A 136 3.57 6.13 -14.40
N PRO A 137 2.66 6.70 -15.22
CA PRO A 137 1.44 7.33 -14.72
C PRO A 137 0.51 6.35 -14.00
N LEU A 138 -0.07 6.79 -12.88
CA LEU A 138 -1.01 5.96 -12.09
C LEU A 138 -2.44 5.97 -12.65
N HIS A 139 -2.78 6.94 -13.49
CA HIS A 139 -4.12 7.10 -14.08
C HIS A 139 -5.27 7.19 -13.06
N ALA A 140 -4.98 7.56 -11.81
CA ALA A 140 -6.02 7.65 -10.77
C ALA A 140 -6.95 8.86 -10.95
N GLY A 141 -6.63 9.77 -11.87
CA GLY A 141 -7.39 11.01 -12.07
C GLY A 141 -7.34 11.93 -10.85
N ALA A 142 -8.28 12.85 -10.77
CA ALA A 142 -8.39 13.73 -9.60
C ALA A 142 -8.81 12.92 -8.36
N GLU A 143 -8.05 13.05 -7.27
CA GLU A 143 -8.37 12.51 -5.96
C GLU A 143 -8.43 13.67 -4.97
N LEU A 144 -9.67 14.02 -4.57
CA LEU A 144 -9.99 15.25 -3.85
C LEU A 144 -10.04 15.05 -2.33
N SER A 145 -10.38 13.84 -1.88
CA SER A 145 -10.25 13.49 -0.46
C SER A 145 -8.81 13.60 -0.01
N VAL A 146 -8.56 14.18 1.16
CA VAL A 146 -7.20 14.33 1.70
C VAL A 146 -6.56 12.95 1.90
N ALA A 147 -7.29 12.02 2.51
CA ALA A 147 -6.85 10.63 2.67
C ALA A 147 -6.85 9.92 1.32
N ALA A 148 -5.68 9.44 0.88
CA ALA A 148 -5.52 8.70 -0.37
C ALA A 148 -6.19 7.32 -0.28
N THR A 149 -6.81 6.90 -1.39
CA THR A 149 -7.43 5.57 -1.55
C THR A 149 -7.10 4.98 -2.92
N LYS A 150 -7.76 5.45 -3.99
CA LYS A 150 -7.57 4.93 -5.35
C LYS A 150 -6.15 5.12 -5.88
N SER A 151 -5.48 6.21 -5.53
CA SER A 151 -4.09 6.43 -5.94
C SER A 151 -3.12 5.49 -5.24
N TYR A 152 -3.40 5.09 -4.00
CA TYR A 152 -2.64 4.04 -3.32
C TYR A 152 -2.83 2.68 -4.01
N ILE A 153 -4.08 2.27 -4.29
CA ILE A 153 -4.37 1.03 -5.01
C ILE A 153 -3.73 1.02 -6.39
N ALA A 154 -3.80 2.13 -7.13
CA ALA A 154 -3.11 2.27 -8.41
C ALA A 154 -1.58 2.15 -8.27
N SER A 155 -1.00 2.61 -7.16
CA SER A 155 0.44 2.44 -6.88
C SER A 155 0.81 0.99 -6.62
N LEU A 156 -0.05 0.23 -5.92
CA LEU A 156 0.16 -1.22 -5.72
C LEU A 156 0.07 -1.97 -7.06
N ALA A 157 -0.92 -1.67 -7.89
CA ALA A 157 -1.09 -2.26 -9.22
C ALA A 157 0.09 -1.90 -10.15
N ALA A 158 0.59 -0.66 -10.10
CA ALA A 158 1.78 -0.22 -10.81
C ALA A 158 3.03 -1.03 -10.41
N GLY A 159 3.20 -1.26 -9.11
CA GLY A 159 4.28 -2.11 -8.59
C GLY A 159 4.17 -3.56 -9.03
N ALA A 160 2.94 -4.10 -9.06
CA ALA A 160 2.68 -5.44 -9.58
C ALA A 160 2.98 -5.54 -11.08
N GLN A 161 2.59 -4.53 -11.89
CA GLN A 161 2.99 -4.47 -13.30
C GLN A 161 4.50 -4.47 -13.48
N LEU A 162 5.22 -3.65 -12.70
CA LEU A 162 6.68 -3.62 -12.74
C LEU A 162 7.27 -4.99 -12.44
N ALA A 163 6.86 -5.63 -11.35
CA ALA A 163 7.38 -6.94 -10.95
C ALA A 163 7.07 -8.01 -12.00
N GLY A 164 5.84 -8.11 -12.48
CA GLY A 164 5.42 -9.10 -13.48
C GLY A 164 6.15 -8.94 -14.82
N HIS A 165 6.28 -7.71 -15.30
CA HIS A 165 7.01 -7.45 -16.55
C HIS A 165 8.52 -7.59 -16.40
N TRP A 166 9.09 -7.27 -15.23
CA TRP A 166 10.51 -7.46 -14.97
C TRP A 166 10.87 -8.94 -14.85
N GLU A 167 10.04 -9.74 -14.17
CA GLU A 167 10.18 -11.20 -14.10
C GLU A 167 9.87 -11.88 -15.44
N ASN A 168 9.03 -11.24 -16.28
CA ASN A 168 8.45 -11.79 -17.51
C ASN A 168 7.54 -12.99 -17.27
N ASP A 169 6.73 -12.93 -16.20
CA ASP A 169 5.79 -13.97 -15.81
C ASP A 169 4.40 -13.71 -16.41
N ALA A 170 4.07 -14.45 -17.47
CA ALA A 170 2.78 -14.32 -18.16
C ALA A 170 1.59 -14.73 -17.26
N ASN A 171 1.75 -15.69 -16.36
CA ASN A 171 0.68 -16.13 -15.46
C ASN A 171 0.38 -15.06 -14.42
N PHE A 172 1.41 -14.44 -13.86
CA PHE A 172 1.23 -13.32 -12.93
C PHE A 172 0.56 -12.13 -13.61
N LEU A 173 0.98 -11.79 -14.84
CA LEU A 173 0.38 -10.69 -15.61
C LEU A 173 -1.07 -10.99 -15.99
N ALA A 174 -1.43 -12.24 -16.28
CA ALA A 174 -2.82 -12.64 -16.49
C ALA A 174 -3.65 -12.48 -15.21
N ALA A 175 -3.13 -12.96 -14.07
CA ALA A 175 -3.79 -12.78 -12.77
C ALA A 175 -3.95 -11.29 -12.40
N LEU A 176 -2.99 -10.44 -12.79
CA LEU A 176 -3.07 -8.99 -12.59
C LEU A 176 -4.13 -8.35 -13.50
N ALA A 177 -4.35 -8.87 -14.70
CA ALA A 177 -5.39 -8.37 -15.61
C ALA A 177 -6.81 -8.57 -15.04
N ASP A 178 -7.03 -9.59 -14.20
CA ASP A 178 -8.29 -9.87 -13.51
C ASP A 178 -8.47 -9.08 -12.21
N LEU A 179 -7.45 -8.36 -11.75
CA LEU A 179 -7.50 -7.59 -10.50
C LEU A 179 -8.65 -6.57 -10.43
N PRO A 180 -9.03 -5.85 -11.50
CA PRO A 180 -10.17 -4.93 -11.48
C PRO A 180 -11.49 -5.58 -11.04
N GLU A 181 -11.76 -6.81 -11.45
CA GLU A 181 -12.97 -7.54 -11.06
C GLU A 181 -12.96 -7.85 -9.54
N ALA A 182 -11.83 -8.32 -9.02
CA ALA A 182 -11.66 -8.58 -7.59
C ALA A 182 -11.76 -7.30 -6.74
N LEU A 183 -11.29 -6.14 -7.25
CA LEU A 183 -11.45 -4.84 -6.61
C LEU A 183 -12.92 -4.41 -6.57
N ALA A 184 -13.67 -4.62 -7.65
CA ALA A 184 -15.11 -4.34 -7.67
C ALA A 184 -15.85 -5.18 -6.64
N ALA A 185 -15.57 -6.50 -6.58
CA ALA A 185 -16.16 -7.39 -5.58
C ALA A 185 -15.85 -6.96 -4.13
N ALA A 186 -14.67 -6.39 -3.88
CA ALA A 186 -14.28 -5.89 -2.55
C ALA A 186 -15.12 -4.70 -2.09
N THR A 187 -15.75 -3.94 -2.99
CA THR A 187 -16.60 -2.80 -2.63
C THR A 187 -17.95 -3.19 -2.05
N GLU A 188 -18.40 -4.40 -2.32
CA GLU A 188 -19.73 -4.91 -1.91
C GLU A 188 -19.71 -5.64 -0.56
N LEU A 189 -18.55 -5.78 0.06
CA LEU A 189 -18.41 -6.53 1.30
C LEU A 189 -18.96 -5.79 2.51
N ASP A 190 -19.60 -6.55 3.40
CA ASP A 190 -20.07 -6.03 4.68
C ASP A 190 -18.98 -6.19 5.76
N TRP A 191 -18.48 -5.06 6.25
CA TRP A 191 -17.55 -4.95 7.37
C TRP A 191 -18.18 -4.14 8.53
N SER A 192 -19.49 -4.20 8.68
CA SER A 192 -20.22 -3.49 9.75
C SER A 192 -19.75 -3.90 11.15
N GLU A 193 -19.39 -5.16 11.38
CA GLU A 193 -18.82 -5.62 12.65
C GLU A 193 -17.55 -4.81 13.02
N ALA A 194 -16.71 -4.49 12.05
CA ALA A 194 -15.54 -3.66 12.31
C ALA A 194 -15.91 -2.22 12.69
N ILE A 195 -16.97 -1.66 12.09
CA ILE A 195 -17.48 -0.33 12.42
C ILE A 195 -17.99 -0.32 13.86
N ASP A 196 -18.76 -1.33 14.28
CA ASP A 196 -19.32 -1.43 15.63
C ASP A 196 -18.21 -1.54 16.69
N VAL A 197 -17.19 -2.37 16.42
CA VAL A 197 -16.03 -2.54 17.32
C VAL A 197 -15.20 -1.25 17.42
N LEU A 198 -14.99 -0.56 16.29
CA LEU A 198 -14.04 0.56 16.20
C LEU A 198 -14.70 1.93 16.48
N THR A 199 -16.02 2.05 16.43
CA THR A 199 -16.70 3.32 16.74
C THR A 199 -16.36 3.85 18.14
N PRO A 200 -16.35 3.05 19.23
CA PRO A 200 -15.95 3.51 20.56
C PRO A 200 -14.43 3.48 20.79
N ALA A 201 -13.63 2.88 19.89
CA ALA A 201 -12.22 2.63 20.12
C ALA A 201 -11.38 3.91 20.01
N ASN A 202 -10.37 4.03 20.90
CA ASN A 202 -9.37 5.10 20.85
C ASN A 202 -8.00 4.60 20.38
N ASN A 203 -7.75 3.31 20.43
CA ASN A 203 -6.54 2.65 20.00
C ASN A 203 -6.86 1.33 19.27
N ILE A 204 -5.92 0.82 18.50
CA ILE A 204 -5.97 -0.47 17.83
C ILE A 204 -4.57 -0.89 17.39
N MET A 205 -4.27 -2.17 17.43
CA MET A 205 -3.19 -2.75 16.66
C MET A 205 -3.68 -3.32 15.34
N VAL A 206 -2.93 -3.09 14.28
CA VAL A 206 -3.20 -3.65 12.96
C VAL A 206 -2.05 -4.58 12.58
N VAL A 207 -2.34 -5.82 12.22
CA VAL A 207 -1.33 -6.84 11.99
C VAL A 207 -1.39 -7.37 10.57
N GLY A 208 -0.24 -7.44 9.94
CA GLY A 208 0.01 -8.16 8.71
C GLY A 208 1.32 -8.94 8.82
N ARG A 209 1.64 -9.78 7.85
CA ARG A 209 2.95 -10.45 7.77
C ARG A 209 3.31 -10.76 6.32
N GLY A 210 4.61 -10.63 5.98
CA GLY A 210 5.05 -10.77 4.60
C GLY A 210 4.40 -9.70 3.73
N ILE A 211 3.86 -10.08 2.58
CA ILE A 211 3.29 -9.15 1.60
C ILE A 211 2.03 -8.42 2.09
N SER A 212 1.35 -8.89 3.15
CA SER A 212 0.21 -8.18 3.75
C SER A 212 0.61 -7.13 4.81
N TYR A 213 1.88 -7.06 5.21
CA TYR A 213 2.33 -6.06 6.18
C TYR A 213 2.21 -4.62 5.67
N PRO A 214 2.57 -4.29 4.41
CA PRO A 214 2.37 -2.94 3.87
C PRO A 214 0.93 -2.45 3.92
N VAL A 215 -0.06 -3.31 3.71
CA VAL A 215 -1.47 -2.89 3.81
C VAL A 215 -1.93 -2.74 5.25
N ALA A 216 -1.33 -3.44 6.21
CA ALA A 216 -1.54 -3.18 7.63
C ALA A 216 -0.99 -1.79 8.05
N LEU A 217 0.17 -1.39 7.53
CA LEU A 217 0.73 -0.03 7.71
C LEU A 217 -0.23 1.02 7.17
N GLU A 218 -0.77 0.81 5.97
CA GLU A 218 -1.71 1.74 5.34
C GLU A 218 -3.04 1.81 6.10
N ALA A 219 -3.57 0.68 6.54
CA ALA A 219 -4.79 0.64 7.34
C ALA A 219 -4.62 1.40 8.66
N ALA A 220 -3.50 1.22 9.36
CA ALA A 220 -3.19 1.96 10.58
C ALA A 220 -3.06 3.48 10.32
N LEU A 221 -2.48 3.88 9.18
CA LEU A 221 -2.41 5.29 8.80
C LEU A 221 -3.81 5.86 8.57
N LYS A 222 -4.68 5.17 7.82
CA LYS A 222 -6.05 5.64 7.54
C LYS A 222 -6.90 5.75 8.80
N LEU A 223 -6.78 4.82 9.75
CA LEU A 223 -7.49 4.92 11.04
C LEU A 223 -7.08 6.17 11.83
N LYS A 224 -5.80 6.53 11.80
CA LYS A 224 -5.30 7.79 12.39
C LYS A 224 -5.86 9.01 11.67
N GLU A 225 -5.76 9.03 10.34
CA GLU A 225 -6.15 10.18 9.52
C GLU A 225 -7.66 10.45 9.57
N THR A 226 -8.47 9.42 9.32
CA THR A 226 -9.90 9.58 9.06
C THR A 226 -10.77 9.37 10.28
N SER A 227 -10.32 8.57 11.26
CA SER A 227 -11.12 8.16 12.42
C SER A 227 -10.56 8.62 13.76
N VAL A 228 -9.38 9.28 13.77
CA VAL A 228 -8.72 9.77 15.01
C VAL A 228 -8.55 8.63 16.03
N ILE A 229 -8.20 7.44 15.54
CA ILE A 229 -7.86 6.27 16.35
C ILE A 229 -6.34 6.15 16.35
N GLN A 230 -5.72 6.02 17.52
CA GLN A 230 -4.29 5.71 17.60
C GLN A 230 -4.08 4.27 17.15
N ALA A 231 -3.71 4.11 15.88
CA ALA A 231 -3.49 2.81 15.26
C ALA A 231 -1.99 2.59 15.02
N GLU A 232 -1.51 1.41 15.35
CA GLU A 232 -0.13 1.02 15.11
C GLU A 232 -0.08 -0.32 14.40
N ALA A 233 0.80 -0.42 13.39
CA ALA A 233 0.92 -1.64 12.59
C ALA A 233 2.15 -2.46 13.00
N PHE A 234 1.95 -3.77 13.15
CA PHE A 234 3.02 -4.72 13.46
C PHE A 234 3.03 -5.91 12.49
N SER A 235 4.23 -6.43 12.25
CA SER A 235 4.34 -7.77 11.69
C SER A 235 3.84 -8.80 12.70
N GLY A 236 3.15 -9.85 12.25
CA GLY A 236 2.66 -10.92 13.13
C GLY A 236 3.76 -11.64 13.93
N ALA A 237 5.03 -11.50 13.54
CA ALA A 237 6.16 -11.94 14.36
C ALA A 237 6.54 -10.88 15.40
N GLU A 238 6.65 -9.62 14.99
CA GLU A 238 7.14 -8.51 15.82
C GLU A 238 6.23 -8.20 17.00
N ILE A 239 4.92 -8.40 16.85
CA ILE A 239 3.96 -8.17 17.93
C ILE A 239 4.33 -8.94 19.23
N LYS A 240 4.98 -10.12 19.09
CA LYS A 240 5.40 -10.95 20.21
C LYS A 240 6.66 -10.44 20.93
N HIS A 241 7.37 -9.48 20.36
CA HIS A 241 8.62 -8.91 20.89
C HIS A 241 8.42 -7.62 21.69
N GLY A 242 7.25 -7.45 22.34
CA GLY A 242 6.96 -6.33 23.22
C GLY A 242 5.53 -5.80 23.09
N PRO A 243 5.06 -5.42 21.88
CA PRO A 243 3.73 -4.82 21.67
C PRO A 243 2.57 -5.63 22.26
N MET A 244 2.69 -6.95 22.28
CA MET A 244 1.68 -7.86 22.87
C MET A 244 1.38 -7.54 24.36
N ALA A 245 2.29 -6.91 25.08
CA ALA A 245 2.07 -6.50 26.48
C ALA A 245 0.91 -5.50 26.64
N LEU A 246 0.52 -4.80 25.58
CA LEU A 246 -0.61 -3.86 25.57
C LEU A 246 -1.96 -4.54 25.38
N ILE A 247 -1.97 -5.82 24.99
CA ILE A 247 -3.18 -6.56 24.62
C ILE A 247 -3.78 -7.18 25.88
N ASP A 248 -4.93 -6.64 26.27
CA ASP A 248 -5.74 -7.12 27.38
C ASP A 248 -7.21 -7.33 26.96
N ASN A 249 -8.09 -7.56 27.93
CA ASN A 249 -9.50 -7.79 27.69
C ASN A 249 -10.17 -6.60 26.99
N GLY A 250 -10.75 -6.86 25.83
CA GLY A 250 -11.43 -5.86 24.99
C GLY A 250 -10.53 -5.05 24.06
N TYR A 251 -9.19 -5.25 24.09
CA TYR A 251 -8.27 -4.53 23.21
C TYR A 251 -8.56 -4.84 21.72
N PRO A 252 -8.82 -3.83 20.85
CA PRO A 252 -9.14 -4.07 19.46
C PRO A 252 -7.86 -4.43 18.65
N LEU A 253 -7.97 -5.48 17.85
CA LEU A 253 -6.90 -5.98 17.00
C LEU A 253 -7.46 -6.34 15.63
N MET A 254 -6.92 -5.76 14.56
CA MET A 254 -7.25 -6.12 13.18
C MET A 254 -6.11 -6.91 12.56
N ILE A 255 -6.40 -8.05 11.95
CA ILE A 255 -5.40 -8.93 11.35
C ILE A 255 -5.76 -9.19 9.89
N PHE A 256 -4.84 -8.89 8.96
CA PHE A 256 -4.96 -9.20 7.55
C PHE A 256 -4.29 -10.54 7.23
N ALA A 257 -5.08 -11.62 7.23
CA ALA A 257 -4.62 -12.98 6.93
C ALA A 257 -4.93 -13.36 5.46
N THR A 258 -4.26 -12.69 4.53
CA THR A 258 -4.32 -13.02 3.10
C THR A 258 -3.72 -14.38 2.82
N ARG A 259 -4.05 -15.00 1.66
CA ARG A 259 -3.46 -16.29 1.26
C ARG A 259 -1.93 -16.22 1.21
N GLY A 260 -1.30 -17.36 1.38
CA GLY A 260 0.16 -17.50 1.29
C GLY A 260 0.81 -18.04 2.57
N PRO A 261 2.15 -18.11 2.62
CA PRO A 261 2.88 -18.78 3.69
C PRO A 261 2.66 -18.20 5.09
N SER A 262 2.24 -16.95 5.21
CA SER A 262 1.99 -16.29 6.50
C SER A 262 0.59 -16.51 7.06
N GLN A 263 -0.37 -17.00 6.26
CA GLN A 263 -1.80 -17.06 6.62
C GLN A 263 -2.05 -17.89 7.87
N ALA A 264 -1.58 -19.13 7.90
CA ALA A 264 -1.79 -20.03 9.04
C ALA A 264 -1.25 -19.45 10.35
N GLY A 265 -0.08 -18.81 10.31
CA GLY A 265 0.51 -18.15 11.48
C GLY A 265 -0.29 -16.93 11.95
N LEU A 266 -0.94 -16.19 11.05
CA LEU A 266 -1.81 -15.05 11.38
C LEU A 266 -3.16 -15.53 11.96
N ILE A 267 -3.72 -16.62 11.45
CA ILE A 267 -4.93 -17.25 12.01
C ILE A 267 -4.64 -17.73 13.44
N HIS A 268 -3.55 -18.44 13.65
CA HIS A 268 -3.15 -18.89 14.98
C HIS A 268 -2.92 -17.71 15.95
N LEU A 269 -2.31 -16.62 15.46
CA LEU A 269 -2.18 -15.41 16.27
C LEU A 269 -3.55 -14.82 16.66
N ALA A 270 -4.52 -14.82 15.74
CA ALA A 270 -5.88 -14.36 16.02
C ALA A 270 -6.54 -15.18 17.14
N GLU A 271 -6.40 -16.50 17.11
CA GLU A 271 -6.89 -17.40 18.16
C GLU A 271 -6.21 -17.15 19.51
N GLU A 272 -4.87 -17.00 19.51
CA GLU A 272 -4.09 -16.69 20.70
C GLU A 272 -4.55 -15.36 21.33
N MET A 273 -4.78 -14.34 20.52
CA MET A 273 -5.22 -13.02 21.02
C MET A 273 -6.67 -13.04 21.51
N ARG A 274 -7.56 -13.79 20.86
CA ARG A 274 -8.92 -14.04 21.38
C ARG A 274 -8.88 -14.75 22.75
N GLY A 275 -7.99 -15.73 22.91
CA GLY A 275 -7.78 -16.40 24.20
C GLY A 275 -7.30 -15.47 25.32
N ARG A 276 -6.68 -14.34 25.00
CA ARG A 276 -6.30 -13.27 25.94
C ARG A 276 -7.40 -12.25 26.18
N GLY A 277 -8.56 -12.40 25.54
CA GLY A 277 -9.70 -11.49 25.66
C GLY A 277 -9.70 -10.33 24.66
N ALA A 278 -8.77 -10.24 23.71
CA ALA A 278 -8.76 -9.21 22.68
C ALA A 278 -10.00 -9.29 21.76
N ARG A 279 -10.47 -8.14 21.28
CA ARG A 279 -11.49 -8.05 20.24
C ARG A 279 -10.83 -8.12 18.86
N VAL A 280 -10.69 -9.35 18.36
CA VAL A 280 -9.98 -9.62 17.11
C VAL A 280 -10.92 -9.51 15.91
N LEU A 281 -10.57 -8.64 14.97
CA LEU A 281 -11.15 -8.49 13.64
C LEU A 281 -10.24 -9.20 12.64
N LEU A 282 -10.49 -10.49 12.37
CA LEU A 282 -9.72 -11.27 11.42
C LEU A 282 -10.28 -11.10 10.00
N ALA A 283 -9.55 -10.38 9.15
CA ALA A 283 -9.84 -10.23 7.73
C ALA A 283 -9.13 -11.34 6.95
N ALA A 284 -9.91 -12.25 6.36
CA ALA A 284 -9.41 -13.42 5.65
C ALA A 284 -10.34 -13.86 4.52
N PRO A 285 -9.88 -14.70 3.57
CA PRO A 285 -10.71 -15.30 2.53
C PRO A 285 -11.88 -16.13 3.07
N ALA A 286 -12.88 -16.35 2.23
CA ALA A 286 -14.14 -16.99 2.61
C ALA A 286 -14.01 -18.45 3.10
N ASP A 287 -12.93 -19.14 2.76
CA ASP A 287 -12.62 -20.49 3.21
C ASP A 287 -12.01 -20.56 4.62
N VAL A 288 -11.61 -19.43 5.21
CA VAL A 288 -11.14 -19.37 6.60
C VAL A 288 -12.34 -19.26 7.53
N ALA A 289 -12.60 -20.30 8.32
CA ALA A 289 -13.78 -20.37 9.18
C ALA A 289 -13.77 -19.34 10.33
N GLU A 290 -12.59 -19.01 10.85
CA GLU A 290 -12.36 -18.13 12.00
C GLU A 290 -12.45 -16.64 11.66
N ARG A 291 -12.66 -16.28 10.39
CA ARG A 291 -12.73 -14.88 9.95
C ARG A 291 -13.96 -14.16 10.52
N ASN A 292 -13.77 -12.89 10.82
CA ASN A 292 -14.86 -11.94 11.07
C ASN A 292 -15.20 -11.16 9.78
N LEU A 293 -14.16 -10.80 9.04
CA LEU A 293 -14.25 -9.93 7.88
C LEU A 293 -13.81 -10.71 6.65
N THR A 294 -14.70 -10.85 5.68
CA THR A 294 -14.37 -11.53 4.42
C THR A 294 -13.56 -10.58 3.53
N ILE A 295 -12.50 -11.08 2.92
CA ILE A 295 -11.79 -10.43 1.81
C ILE A 295 -11.92 -11.27 0.54
N PRO A 296 -12.04 -10.65 -0.64
CA PRO A 296 -12.00 -11.41 -1.89
C PRO A 296 -10.59 -11.97 -2.11
N VAL A 297 -10.48 -12.90 -3.02
CA VAL A 297 -9.21 -13.44 -3.49
C VAL A 297 -8.92 -12.91 -4.89
N ALA A 298 -7.68 -12.50 -5.13
CA ALA A 298 -7.22 -12.13 -6.48
C ALA A 298 -6.73 -13.39 -7.23
N GLY A 299 -6.32 -13.25 -8.49
CA GLY A 299 -5.82 -14.36 -9.30
C GLY A 299 -4.57 -15.05 -8.74
N THR A 300 -3.83 -14.38 -7.85
CA THR A 300 -2.66 -14.94 -7.13
C THR A 300 -2.57 -14.36 -5.72
N PRO A 301 -2.00 -15.10 -4.74
CA PRO A 301 -1.83 -14.61 -3.37
C PRO A 301 -1.05 -13.31 -3.24
N ASP A 302 -0.12 -13.04 -4.13
CA ASP A 302 0.66 -11.80 -4.14
C ASP A 302 -0.19 -10.53 -4.36
N LEU A 303 -1.37 -10.67 -4.99
CA LEU A 303 -2.31 -9.57 -5.26
C LEU A 303 -3.42 -9.47 -4.20
N ASP A 304 -3.60 -10.45 -3.32
CA ASP A 304 -4.63 -10.42 -2.26
C ASP A 304 -4.53 -9.18 -1.34
N PRO A 305 -3.35 -8.66 -0.99
CA PRO A 305 -3.26 -7.43 -0.20
C PRO A 305 -3.95 -6.24 -0.84
N ILE A 306 -3.98 -6.16 -2.18
CA ILE A 306 -4.60 -5.04 -2.92
C ILE A 306 -6.12 -5.07 -2.74
N VAL A 307 -6.74 -6.24 -2.80
CA VAL A 307 -8.19 -6.37 -2.61
C VAL A 307 -8.58 -6.28 -1.13
N ALA A 308 -7.69 -6.69 -0.22
CA ALA A 308 -7.91 -6.55 1.22
C ALA A 308 -7.98 -5.09 1.65
N ILE A 309 -7.07 -4.24 1.17
CA ILE A 309 -7.08 -2.81 1.49
C ILE A 309 -8.24 -2.08 0.82
N GLN A 310 -8.72 -2.55 -0.34
CA GLN A 310 -9.93 -2.03 -0.97
C GLN A 310 -11.15 -2.21 -0.06
N ALA A 311 -11.37 -3.41 0.46
CA ALA A 311 -12.46 -3.68 1.41
C ALA A 311 -12.33 -2.82 2.69
N PHE A 312 -11.10 -2.67 3.20
CA PHE A 312 -10.82 -1.81 4.34
C PHE A 312 -11.19 -0.35 4.08
N TYR A 313 -10.91 0.21 2.91
CA TYR A 313 -11.25 1.62 2.60
C TYR A 313 -12.76 1.87 2.62
N MET A 314 -13.57 0.91 2.17
CA MET A 314 -15.02 0.99 2.24
C MET A 314 -15.50 1.09 3.69
N MET A 315 -14.94 0.28 4.57
CA MET A 315 -15.20 0.30 6.02
C MET A 315 -14.69 1.59 6.66
N ALA A 316 -13.44 2.00 6.39
CA ALA A 316 -12.82 3.17 7.01
C ALA A 316 -13.58 4.47 6.73
N ALA A 317 -14.09 4.66 5.50
CA ALA A 317 -14.91 5.81 5.14
C ALA A 317 -16.23 5.84 5.93
N LYS A 318 -16.88 4.69 6.11
CA LYS A 318 -18.11 4.55 6.89
C LYS A 318 -17.84 4.74 8.39
N LEU A 319 -16.74 4.18 8.91
CA LEU A 319 -16.31 4.33 10.31
C LEU A 319 -16.09 5.80 10.69
N SER A 320 -15.42 6.55 9.83
CA SER A 320 -15.20 7.98 10.04
C SER A 320 -16.53 8.74 10.26
N LEU A 321 -17.52 8.47 9.40
CA LEU A 321 -18.84 9.07 9.51
C LEU A 321 -19.59 8.60 10.77
N ALA A 322 -19.50 7.31 11.14
CA ALA A 322 -20.11 6.77 12.37
C ALA A 322 -19.54 7.44 13.63
N ARG A 323 -18.26 7.85 13.59
CA ARG A 323 -17.61 8.61 14.67
C ARG A 323 -17.90 10.11 14.62
N GLY A 324 -18.78 10.59 13.71
CA GLY A 324 -19.11 12.02 13.55
C GLY A 324 -17.98 12.85 12.92
N LEU A 325 -17.06 12.19 12.19
CA LEU A 325 -15.92 12.83 11.55
C LEU A 325 -16.13 12.97 10.03
N ASN A 326 -15.29 13.76 9.39
CA ASN A 326 -15.29 13.93 7.94
C ASN A 326 -14.02 13.28 7.32
N PRO A 327 -14.14 12.12 6.65
CA PRO A 327 -13.00 11.45 6.06
C PRO A 327 -12.36 12.22 4.90
N ASP A 328 -13.11 13.15 4.28
CA ASP A 328 -12.63 13.94 3.15
C ASP A 328 -11.71 15.09 3.58
N LYS A 329 -11.89 15.55 4.83
CA LYS A 329 -11.12 16.67 5.42
C LYS A 329 -10.67 16.33 6.84
N PRO A 330 -9.71 15.43 7.00
CA PRO A 330 -9.14 15.09 8.31
C PRO A 330 -8.54 16.33 9.00
N ARG A 331 -8.58 16.33 10.34
CA ARG A 331 -8.04 17.44 11.14
C ARG A 331 -6.55 17.63 10.88
N HIS A 332 -6.10 18.86 10.74
CA HIS A 332 -4.69 19.27 10.62
C HIS A 332 -3.95 18.71 9.40
N LEU A 333 -4.65 18.08 8.45
CA LEU A 333 -4.05 17.53 7.25
C LEU A 333 -4.46 18.34 6.01
N SER A 334 -3.57 18.37 5.03
CA SER A 334 -3.80 18.93 3.70
C SER A 334 -3.42 17.92 2.63
N LYS A 335 -4.05 18.03 1.43
CA LYS A 335 -3.85 17.06 0.34
C LYS A 335 -2.38 16.99 -0.12
N VAL A 336 -1.68 18.10 -0.09
CA VAL A 336 -0.25 18.19 -0.43
C VAL A 336 0.51 18.67 0.77
N THR A 337 1.37 17.83 1.32
CA THR A 337 2.29 18.20 2.39
C THR A 337 3.62 18.61 1.80
N LYS A 338 4.05 19.84 2.12
CA LYS A 338 5.39 20.32 1.80
C LYS A 338 6.25 20.13 3.04
N THR A 339 7.22 19.22 2.98
CA THR A 339 8.27 19.03 3.98
C THR A 339 9.55 19.64 3.45
N ASN A 340 10.23 20.42 4.31
CA ASN A 340 11.53 21.05 4.02
C ASN A 340 12.63 20.18 4.59
#